data_82300c9779597720c09d82833487a1fd
#
_entry.id   82300c9779597720c09d82833487a1fd
#
_cell.length_a   1.000
_cell.length_b   1.000
_cell.length_c   1.000
_cell.angle_alpha   90.00
_cell.angle_beta   90.00
_cell.angle_gamma   90.00
#
_symmetry.space_group_name_H-M   'P 1'
#
loop_
_entity.id
_entity.type
_entity.pdbx_description
1 polymer ?
#
loop_
_entity_poly.entity_id
_entity_poly.type
_entity_poly.pdbx_seq_one_letter_code
_entity_poly.pdbx_strand_id
1 'polypeptide(L)'
;MFKKIVAAEPKSFITYNISSICGGCYAARNRLFMQQPKNMNRLLRALSRQGLDVSYDNKVYSISLNSSLKEHWQGESAIKAEVLLPEGFPVEAKALKQLASLANVRHPQGGCVCRACATPDFHPGDSGVAIGSIVETAAMVIPAAVGSDINCGMRLHVADLSIAQFLAKRDRFVELMKGDYFFGTRDVSMTAKTARAMFQHGIPGWLDAMLDKTTGSVVNSDSEQLATECDRIFLGGSMNGDIQWAPAELVPNDGLVRDGGLGTIGGGNHFVEIQVVDEVVDKARAYTWGVRSGQIAFMIHSGSRNVGKYIGGMWRDWARDAWPKNLKYPESELFPLSLSANPELVHSYLQAEATAANYGFVNRLLLAELLRLRLRQVFGDIEAPLVYDLPHNLTLAEGAGWVTRKGACPAYLEQPLIIPGSMGAPSYLLIGKGNDRFLRSASHGAGRARSRFDMSREGVDKSDTALGLTGIDCITLRQERRIEEAPAAYKPIQPIIDAQVEAQMVDVVAKMKPVLTFKA
;
A
#
# COMPACT_ATOMS: atom_id res chain seq x y z
N MET A 1 -19.66 -66.32 18.69
CA MET A 1 -19.47 -65.40 19.83
C MET A 1 -19.33 -64.00 19.21
N PHE A 2 -20.46 -63.30 19.10
CA PHE A 2 -20.55 -61.95 18.49
C PHE A 2 -20.09 -60.89 19.49
N LYS A 3 -19.13 -60.03 19.12
CA LYS A 3 -18.88 -58.75 19.81
C LYS A 3 -19.30 -57.59 18.93
N LYS A 4 -20.25 -56.82 19.45
CA LYS A 4 -20.81 -55.58 18.90
C LYS A 4 -19.70 -54.56 18.67
N ILE A 5 -19.65 -54.00 17.44
CA ILE A 5 -18.95 -52.78 17.14
C ILE A 5 -19.96 -51.64 17.29
N VAL A 6 -19.73 -50.79 18.27
CA VAL A 6 -20.51 -49.55 18.49
C VAL A 6 -20.06 -48.53 17.45
N ALA A 7 -20.98 -48.10 16.62
CA ALA A 7 -20.75 -46.99 15.66
C ALA A 7 -20.64 -45.68 16.44
N ALA A 8 -19.52 -44.98 16.26
CA ALA A 8 -19.37 -43.60 16.71
C ALA A 8 -20.08 -42.66 15.70
N GLU A 9 -20.97 -41.84 16.21
CA GLU A 9 -21.66 -40.81 15.44
C GLU A 9 -20.68 -39.79 14.88
N PRO A 10 -20.86 -39.27 13.68
CA PRO A 10 -20.04 -38.21 13.12
C PRO A 10 -20.36 -36.89 13.83
N LYS A 11 -19.31 -36.25 14.38
CA LYS A 11 -19.38 -34.89 14.92
C LYS A 11 -19.87 -33.93 13.84
N SER A 12 -20.84 -33.14 14.22
CA SER A 12 -21.55 -32.11 13.47
C SER A 12 -20.67 -31.31 12.52
N PHE A 13 -20.99 -31.37 11.24
CA PHE A 13 -20.56 -30.41 10.24
C PHE A 13 -21.15 -29.03 10.63
N ILE A 14 -20.26 -28.06 10.88
CA ILE A 14 -20.66 -26.65 10.95
C ILE A 14 -20.98 -26.24 9.52
N THR A 15 -22.26 -26.28 9.17
CA THR A 15 -22.78 -25.67 7.94
C THR A 15 -22.60 -24.15 8.08
N TYR A 16 -21.65 -23.57 7.36
CA TYR A 16 -21.57 -22.13 7.21
C TYR A 16 -22.78 -21.64 6.42
N ASN A 17 -23.74 -21.08 7.13
CA ASN A 17 -24.92 -20.46 6.54
C ASN A 17 -24.52 -19.09 6.00
N ILE A 18 -24.22 -19.00 4.69
CA ILE A 18 -23.71 -17.81 4.00
C ILE A 18 -24.76 -16.67 3.95
N SER A 19 -26.03 -16.95 4.29
CA SER A 19 -27.13 -15.98 4.19
C SER A 19 -27.35 -15.09 5.42
N SER A 20 -26.61 -15.25 6.52
CA SER A 20 -26.86 -14.53 7.78
C SER A 20 -25.70 -13.71 8.34
N ILE A 21 -24.62 -13.47 7.58
CA ILE A 21 -23.59 -12.48 7.94
C ILE A 21 -24.07 -11.11 7.41
N CYS A 22 -24.99 -10.71 7.96
CA CYS A 22 -25.73 -9.58 8.47
C CYS A 22 -25.25 -8.18 8.10
N GLY A 23 -26.06 -7.53 7.28
CA GLY A 23 -26.16 -6.06 7.22
C GLY A 23 -26.50 -5.37 8.57
N GLY A 24 -26.93 -6.11 9.60
CA GLY A 24 -27.29 -5.56 10.91
C GLY A 24 -26.13 -5.18 11.82
N CYS A 25 -25.02 -5.93 11.81
CA CYS A 25 -23.83 -5.57 12.61
C CYS A 25 -23.03 -4.41 12.02
N TYR A 26 -23.08 -4.22 10.70
CA TYR A 26 -22.44 -3.08 10.02
C TYR A 26 -23.12 -1.76 10.36
N ALA A 27 -24.46 -1.74 10.38
CA ALA A 27 -25.24 -0.53 10.67
C ALA A 27 -25.12 -0.06 12.12
N ALA A 28 -24.99 -0.98 13.09
CA ALA A 28 -24.85 -0.61 14.49
C ALA A 28 -23.44 -0.10 14.85
N ARG A 29 -22.38 -0.59 14.16
CA ARG A 29 -20.99 -0.14 14.36
C ARG A 29 -20.67 1.18 13.64
N ASN A 30 -21.30 1.46 12.50
CA ASN A 30 -21.17 2.75 11.81
C ASN A 30 -21.64 3.93 12.65
N ARG A 31 -22.53 3.74 13.63
CA ARG A 31 -22.99 4.82 14.53
C ARG A 31 -21.90 5.33 15.50
N LEU A 32 -20.86 4.57 15.77
CA LEU A 32 -19.75 5.02 16.65
C LEU A 32 -18.74 5.93 15.93
N PHE A 33 -18.65 5.86 14.61
CA PHE A 33 -17.73 6.67 13.80
C PHE A 33 -18.41 7.85 13.07
N MET A 34 -19.73 7.83 12.95
CA MET A 34 -20.51 8.92 12.32
C MET A 34 -20.99 9.96 13.35
N GLN A 35 -20.11 10.50 14.17
CA GLN A 35 -20.41 11.78 14.79
C GLN A 35 -20.02 12.87 13.81
N GLN A 36 -20.99 13.42 13.08
CA GLN A 36 -20.81 14.73 12.46
C GLN A 36 -20.18 15.65 13.51
N PRO A 37 -19.18 16.44 13.18
CA PRO A 37 -18.70 17.47 14.09
C PRO A 37 -19.89 18.38 14.38
N LYS A 38 -20.52 18.22 15.54
CA LYS A 38 -21.71 18.94 16.00
C LYS A 38 -21.54 20.45 15.91
N ASN A 39 -20.34 20.91 15.54
CA ASN A 39 -20.04 22.31 15.32
C ASN A 39 -18.82 22.46 14.39
N MET A 40 -19.02 22.39 13.09
CA MET A 40 -17.97 22.66 12.07
C MET A 40 -17.25 23.99 12.34
N ASN A 41 -18.01 25.05 12.71
CA ASN A 41 -17.41 26.35 13.05
C ASN A 41 -16.46 26.29 14.26
N ARG A 42 -16.75 25.42 15.24
CA ARG A 42 -15.84 25.22 16.39
C ARG A 42 -14.55 24.53 15.96
N LEU A 43 -14.65 23.53 15.07
CA LEU A 43 -13.49 22.84 14.50
C LEU A 43 -12.62 23.81 13.68
N LEU A 44 -13.22 24.57 12.75
CA LEU A 44 -12.52 25.54 11.93
C LEU A 44 -11.80 26.60 12.78
N ARG A 45 -12.47 27.13 13.84
CA ARG A 45 -11.82 28.05 14.80
C ARG A 45 -10.67 27.39 15.55
N ALA A 46 -10.78 26.12 15.92
CA ALA A 46 -9.70 25.40 16.61
C ALA A 46 -8.49 25.20 15.68
N LEU A 47 -8.72 24.90 14.40
CA LEU A 47 -7.68 24.77 13.38
C LEU A 47 -7.01 26.13 13.09
N SER A 48 -7.80 27.20 12.99
CA SER A 48 -7.27 28.56 12.79
C SER A 48 -6.34 29.00 13.93
N ARG A 49 -6.70 28.70 15.21
CA ARG A 49 -5.81 28.95 16.36
C ARG A 49 -4.51 28.13 16.31
N GLN A 50 -4.49 27.06 15.54
CA GLN A 50 -3.32 26.21 15.30
C GLN A 50 -2.52 26.63 14.06
N GLY A 51 -2.85 27.76 13.45
CA GLY A 51 -2.12 28.30 12.30
C GLY A 51 -2.62 27.80 10.95
N LEU A 52 -3.83 27.23 10.87
CA LEU A 52 -4.42 26.71 9.63
C LEU A 52 -5.69 27.48 9.27
N ASP A 53 -5.75 28.00 8.06
CA ASP A 53 -6.99 28.47 7.45
C ASP A 53 -7.60 27.31 6.66
N VAL A 54 -8.82 26.91 7.05
CA VAL A 54 -9.51 25.76 6.46
C VAL A 54 -10.88 26.20 6.01
N SER A 55 -11.20 25.91 4.74
CA SER A 55 -12.56 26.01 4.20
C SER A 55 -13.05 24.63 3.80
N TYR A 56 -14.38 24.45 3.78
CA TYR A 56 -15.01 23.20 3.43
C TYR A 56 -16.11 23.44 2.39
N ASP A 57 -16.04 22.70 1.31
CA ASP A 57 -17.05 22.71 0.26
C ASP A 57 -17.18 21.31 -0.34
N ASN A 58 -18.40 20.79 -0.35
CA ASN A 58 -18.76 19.52 -0.99
C ASN A 58 -17.75 18.38 -0.77
N LYS A 59 -17.53 17.99 0.49
CA LYS A 59 -16.59 16.94 0.93
C LYS A 59 -15.11 17.26 0.74
N VAL A 60 -14.76 18.42 0.18
CA VAL A 60 -13.37 18.84 0.02
C VAL A 60 -13.02 19.90 1.05
N TYR A 61 -11.96 19.66 1.80
CA TYR A 61 -11.32 20.63 2.69
C TYR A 61 -10.18 21.29 1.95
N SER A 62 -10.22 22.63 1.82
CA SER A 62 -9.10 23.43 1.32
C SER A 62 -8.35 24.02 2.51
N ILE A 63 -7.04 23.79 2.56
CA ILE A 63 -6.19 24.08 3.72
C ILE A 63 -5.03 24.95 3.29
N SER A 64 -4.76 26.01 4.06
CA SER A 64 -3.54 26.82 3.92
C SER A 64 -2.99 27.21 5.29
N LEU A 65 -1.71 27.59 5.33
CA LEU A 65 -1.14 28.24 6.51
C LEU A 65 -1.71 29.64 6.64
N ASN A 66 -2.10 30.06 7.86
CA ASN A 66 -2.64 31.39 8.08
C ASN A 66 -1.55 32.48 8.15
N SER A 67 -1.97 33.75 8.14
CA SER A 67 -1.08 34.90 8.09
C SER A 67 -0.13 35.03 9.27
N SER A 68 -0.48 34.51 10.45
CA SER A 68 0.40 34.55 11.62
C SER A 68 1.66 33.70 11.47
N LEU A 69 1.64 32.70 10.58
CA LEU A 69 2.81 31.92 10.21
C LEU A 69 3.47 32.42 8.91
N LYS A 70 2.83 33.37 8.20
CA LYS A 70 3.33 33.94 6.94
C LYS A 70 4.42 35.00 7.12
N GLU A 71 4.65 35.53 8.32
CA GLU A 71 5.66 36.58 8.57
C GLU A 71 7.09 36.17 8.19
N HIS A 72 7.33 34.89 7.98
CA HIS A 72 8.61 34.34 7.50
C HIS A 72 8.63 34.07 5.98
N TRP A 73 7.57 34.42 5.24
CA TRP A 73 7.40 34.10 3.81
C TRP A 73 7.53 35.36 2.98
N GLN A 74 8.64 35.54 2.30
CA GLN A 74 8.81 36.65 1.38
C GLN A 74 8.02 36.41 0.08
N GLY A 75 6.90 37.07 -0.07
CA GLY A 75 6.41 37.54 -1.36
C GLY A 75 5.44 36.68 -2.18
N GLU A 76 5.10 35.43 -1.83
CA GLU A 76 4.15 34.62 -2.61
C GLU A 76 3.00 34.04 -1.79
N SER A 77 1.85 33.86 -2.43
CA SER A 77 0.67 33.26 -1.81
C SER A 77 0.94 31.82 -1.38
N ALA A 78 0.58 31.46 -0.13
CA ALA A 78 0.66 30.08 0.34
C ALA A 78 -0.22 29.16 -0.53
N ILE A 79 0.32 28.01 -0.93
CA ILE A 79 -0.42 27.02 -1.73
C ILE A 79 -1.54 26.42 -0.87
N LYS A 80 -2.74 26.38 -1.44
CA LYS A 80 -3.87 25.67 -0.83
C LYS A 80 -3.76 24.18 -1.17
N ALA A 81 -3.74 23.36 -0.14
CA ALA A 81 -3.87 21.92 -0.31
C ALA A 81 -5.33 21.49 -0.22
N GLU A 82 -5.72 20.47 -0.96
CA GLU A 82 -7.08 19.93 -0.96
C GLU A 82 -7.13 18.52 -0.39
N VAL A 83 -8.12 18.23 0.47
CA VAL A 83 -8.36 16.89 1.02
C VAL A 83 -9.79 16.47 0.74
N LEU A 84 -9.98 15.34 0.08
CA LEU A 84 -11.29 14.71 -0.04
C LEU A 84 -11.55 13.87 1.22
N LEU A 85 -12.59 14.21 1.99
CA LEU A 85 -12.99 13.41 3.17
C LEU A 85 -14.49 13.11 3.11
N PRO A 86 -14.88 11.83 3.27
CA PRO A 86 -16.27 11.46 3.40
C PRO A 86 -16.95 12.20 4.55
N GLU A 87 -18.23 12.45 4.42
CA GLU A 87 -19.02 13.07 5.48
C GLU A 87 -18.94 12.22 6.77
N GLY A 88 -18.77 12.89 7.92
CA GLY A 88 -18.64 12.23 9.22
C GLY A 88 -17.27 11.65 9.55
N PHE A 89 -16.30 11.70 8.62
CA PHE A 89 -14.94 11.26 8.93
C PHE A 89 -14.22 12.25 9.86
N PRO A 90 -13.34 11.76 10.75
CA PRO A 90 -12.60 12.63 11.65
C PRO A 90 -11.64 13.51 10.86
N VAL A 91 -11.65 14.80 11.17
CA VAL A 91 -10.68 15.78 10.67
C VAL A 91 -9.52 15.85 11.65
N GLU A 92 -8.39 15.28 11.30
CA GLU A 92 -7.23 15.19 12.18
C GLU A 92 -6.27 16.38 11.98
N ALA A 93 -6.24 17.29 12.94
CA ALA A 93 -5.42 18.51 12.87
C ALA A 93 -3.94 18.23 12.58
N LYS A 94 -3.37 17.13 13.12
CA LYS A 94 -1.97 16.74 12.84
C LYS A 94 -1.76 16.43 11.35
N ALA A 95 -2.67 15.67 10.73
CA ALA A 95 -2.57 15.34 9.31
C ALA A 95 -2.71 16.59 8.43
N LEU A 96 -3.68 17.47 8.75
CA LEU A 96 -3.87 18.73 8.03
C LEU A 96 -2.63 19.63 8.11
N LYS A 97 -1.99 19.73 9.29
CA LYS A 97 -0.72 20.45 9.44
C LYS A 97 0.39 19.87 8.60
N GLN A 98 0.53 18.54 8.61
CA GLN A 98 1.54 17.85 7.80
C GLN A 98 1.34 18.12 6.30
N LEU A 99 0.10 18.09 5.81
CA LEU A 99 -0.21 18.39 4.41
C LEU A 99 0.04 19.87 4.07
N ALA A 100 -0.40 20.79 4.94
CA ALA A 100 -0.15 22.23 4.75
C ALA A 100 1.35 22.55 4.76
N SER A 101 2.12 21.92 5.64
CA SER A 101 3.59 22.05 5.67
C SER A 101 4.24 21.50 4.41
N LEU A 102 3.79 20.32 3.93
CA LEU A 102 4.27 19.73 2.68
C LEU A 102 3.96 20.62 1.48
N ALA A 103 2.73 21.16 1.39
CA ALA A 103 2.30 22.06 0.31
C ALA A 103 3.16 23.34 0.20
N ASN A 104 3.80 23.72 1.28
CA ASN A 104 4.58 24.96 1.36
C ASN A 104 6.11 24.71 1.34
N VAL A 105 6.57 23.50 1.01
CA VAL A 105 8.00 23.21 0.87
C VAL A 105 8.55 23.94 -0.35
N ARG A 106 9.69 24.62 -0.16
CA ARG A 106 10.46 25.31 -1.19
C ARG A 106 11.95 25.14 -0.93
N HIS A 107 12.73 25.18 -2.00
CA HIS A 107 14.17 25.30 -1.83
C HIS A 107 14.58 26.77 -2.06
N PRO A 108 15.43 27.36 -1.19
CA PRO A 108 15.78 28.79 -1.26
C PRO A 108 16.51 29.19 -2.55
N GLN A 109 17.13 28.24 -3.24
CA GLN A 109 17.84 28.47 -4.51
C GLN A 109 17.02 28.03 -5.75
N GLY A 110 15.72 27.81 -5.60
CA GLY A 110 14.82 27.42 -6.69
C GLY A 110 14.19 26.04 -6.52
N GLY A 111 12.96 25.93 -6.95
CA GLY A 111 12.10 24.77 -6.78
C GLY A 111 11.03 24.97 -5.72
N CYS A 112 9.83 24.54 -6.02
CA CYS A 112 8.66 24.68 -5.14
C CYS A 112 7.66 23.55 -5.34
N VAL A 113 6.76 23.40 -4.39
CA VAL A 113 5.52 22.67 -4.57
C VAL A 113 4.57 23.52 -5.43
N CYS A 114 3.97 22.93 -6.45
CA CYS A 114 2.99 23.57 -7.32
C CYS A 114 1.57 23.28 -6.87
N ARG A 115 1.31 22.02 -6.49
CA ARG A 115 -0.01 21.53 -6.07
C ARG A 115 0.18 20.50 -4.96
N ALA A 116 -0.78 20.44 -4.05
CA ALA A 116 -0.84 19.40 -3.03
C ALA A 116 -2.29 18.98 -2.79
N CYS A 117 -2.52 17.67 -2.66
CA CYS A 117 -3.83 17.13 -2.32
C CYS A 117 -3.71 15.85 -1.49
N ALA A 118 -4.84 15.36 -1.01
CA ALA A 118 -4.90 14.10 -0.29
C ALA A 118 -6.19 13.34 -0.57
N THR A 119 -6.08 12.00 -0.51
CA THR A 119 -7.14 11.03 -0.73
C THR A 119 -7.98 10.79 0.53
N PRO A 120 -9.19 10.18 0.44
CA PRO A 120 -10.10 10.01 1.57
C PRO A 120 -9.58 9.16 2.74
N ASP A 121 -8.62 8.29 2.51
CA ASP A 121 -7.96 7.49 3.56
C ASP A 121 -6.91 8.27 4.38
N PHE A 122 -6.80 9.56 4.13
CA PHE A 122 -5.88 10.51 4.75
C PHE A 122 -5.80 10.40 6.28
N HIS A 123 -4.58 10.31 6.81
CA HIS A 123 -4.31 10.25 8.26
C HIS A 123 -2.86 10.65 8.58
N PRO A 124 -2.53 10.96 9.87
CA PRO A 124 -1.18 11.36 10.23
C PRO A 124 -0.11 10.32 9.89
N GLY A 125 1.02 10.79 9.36
CA GLY A 125 2.22 9.97 9.16
C GLY A 125 3.29 10.27 10.21
N ASP A 126 4.18 9.30 10.46
CA ASP A 126 5.23 9.41 11.48
C ASP A 126 6.44 10.25 11.01
N SER A 127 6.65 10.38 9.70
CA SER A 127 7.80 11.06 9.08
C SER A 127 7.56 12.54 8.72
N GLY A 128 6.59 13.20 9.37
CA GLY A 128 6.24 14.60 9.04
C GLY A 128 5.33 14.77 7.82
N VAL A 129 5.08 13.71 7.05
CA VAL A 129 4.19 13.73 5.88
C VAL A 129 3.03 12.78 6.12
N ALA A 130 1.80 13.28 5.99
CA ALA A 130 0.59 12.49 6.17
C ALA A 130 0.46 11.39 5.10
N ILE A 131 -0.15 10.27 5.47
CA ILE A 131 -0.48 9.18 4.55
C ILE A 131 -1.74 9.59 3.74
N GLY A 132 -1.76 9.27 2.47
CA GLY A 132 -2.77 9.74 1.52
C GLY A 132 -2.38 11.06 0.83
N SER A 133 -1.18 11.61 1.08
CA SER A 133 -0.71 12.85 0.49
C SER A 133 -0.14 12.65 -0.92
N ILE A 134 -0.45 13.60 -1.80
CA ILE A 134 0.09 13.72 -3.15
C ILE A 134 0.61 15.14 -3.32
N VAL A 135 1.80 15.29 -3.88
CA VAL A 135 2.42 16.60 -4.12
C VAL A 135 3.06 16.66 -5.49
N GLU A 136 2.76 17.72 -6.23
CA GLU A 136 3.42 18.07 -7.50
C GLU A 136 4.49 19.13 -7.22
N THR A 137 5.70 18.90 -7.71
CA THR A 137 6.84 19.80 -7.52
C THR A 137 7.42 20.24 -8.86
N ALA A 138 7.90 21.48 -8.92
CA ALA A 138 8.68 22.00 -10.02
C ALA A 138 10.13 22.22 -9.60
N ALA A 139 11.06 21.76 -10.42
CA ALA A 139 12.51 21.91 -10.26
C ALA A 139 13.08 21.42 -8.90
N MET A 140 12.38 20.53 -8.19
CA MET A 140 12.87 19.92 -6.95
C MET A 140 12.18 18.59 -6.67
N VAL A 141 12.81 17.75 -5.82
CA VAL A 141 12.23 16.54 -5.24
C VAL A 141 12.34 16.61 -3.71
N ILE A 142 11.46 15.90 -3.00
CA ILE A 142 11.41 15.88 -1.53
C ILE A 142 11.58 14.44 -1.04
N PRO A 143 12.80 13.96 -0.70
CA PRO A 143 13.03 12.56 -0.34
C PRO A 143 12.15 12.08 0.83
N ALA A 144 11.87 12.94 1.81
CA ALA A 144 11.01 12.61 2.94
C ALA A 144 9.53 12.39 2.54
N ALA A 145 9.09 12.90 1.39
CA ALA A 145 7.69 12.83 0.95
C ALA A 145 7.27 11.42 0.54
N VAL A 146 8.18 10.57 0.05
CA VAL A 146 7.91 9.15 -0.25
C VAL A 146 7.84 8.32 1.03
N GLY A 147 8.70 8.61 1.99
CA GLY A 147 8.87 7.82 3.21
C GLY A 147 9.92 6.71 3.03
N SER A 148 9.92 5.75 3.97
CA SER A 148 10.93 4.67 4.01
C SER A 148 10.48 3.37 3.34
N ASP A 149 9.21 3.25 2.99
CA ASP A 149 8.68 2.05 2.30
C ASP A 149 8.45 2.38 0.82
N ILE A 150 9.56 2.66 0.13
CA ILE A 150 9.59 2.99 -1.30
C ILE A 150 8.96 1.84 -2.09
N ASN A 151 8.09 2.15 -3.04
CA ASN A 151 7.33 1.18 -3.82
C ASN A 151 6.57 0.16 -2.94
N CYS A 152 6.08 0.57 -1.74
CA CYS A 152 4.99 -0.16 -1.13
C CYS A 152 3.82 -0.19 -2.12
N GLY A 153 3.19 -1.33 -2.30
CA GLY A 153 2.19 -1.48 -3.36
C GLY A 153 1.33 -2.73 -3.19
N MET A 154 0.38 -2.86 -4.09
CA MET A 154 -0.60 -3.95 -4.12
C MET A 154 -0.44 -4.78 -5.37
N ARG A 155 -0.50 -6.11 -5.20
CA ARG A 155 -0.50 -7.10 -6.29
C ARG A 155 -1.71 -8.01 -6.13
N LEU A 156 -2.53 -8.14 -7.18
CA LEU A 156 -3.75 -8.96 -7.18
C LEU A 156 -3.67 -10.03 -8.25
N HIS A 157 -3.94 -11.26 -7.85
CA HIS A 157 -4.13 -12.41 -8.72
C HIS A 157 -5.53 -12.98 -8.56
N VAL A 158 -6.02 -13.66 -9.59
CA VAL A 158 -7.22 -14.50 -9.51
C VAL A 158 -6.84 -15.92 -9.87
N ALA A 159 -7.40 -16.91 -9.17
CA ALA A 159 -7.09 -18.32 -9.40
C ALA A 159 -8.29 -19.04 -9.99
N ASP A 160 -8.06 -19.99 -10.88
CA ASP A 160 -9.14 -20.86 -11.38
C ASP A 160 -9.53 -21.92 -10.34
N LEU A 161 -10.00 -21.42 -9.21
CA LEU A 161 -10.35 -22.18 -8.02
C LEU A 161 -11.57 -21.55 -7.36
N SER A 162 -12.59 -22.34 -7.07
CA SER A 162 -13.76 -21.89 -6.32
C SER A 162 -13.48 -21.87 -4.81
N ILE A 163 -14.26 -21.07 -4.06
CA ILE A 163 -14.19 -21.02 -2.60
C ILE A 163 -14.40 -22.40 -1.95
N ALA A 164 -15.33 -23.21 -2.47
CA ALA A 164 -15.59 -24.56 -1.94
C ALA A 164 -14.40 -25.49 -2.08
N GLN A 165 -13.76 -25.49 -3.26
CA GLN A 165 -12.54 -26.26 -3.50
C GLN A 165 -11.39 -25.80 -2.60
N PHE A 166 -11.22 -24.49 -2.43
CA PHE A 166 -10.20 -23.93 -1.55
C PHE A 166 -10.40 -24.39 -0.10
N LEU A 167 -11.61 -24.21 0.44
CA LEU A 167 -11.92 -24.56 1.84
C LEU A 167 -11.71 -26.04 2.13
N ALA A 168 -11.94 -26.93 1.16
CA ALA A 168 -11.75 -28.38 1.32
C ALA A 168 -10.30 -28.79 1.63
N LYS A 169 -9.30 -27.99 1.21
CA LYS A 169 -7.87 -28.26 1.43
C LYS A 169 -7.14 -27.09 2.12
N ARG A 170 -7.88 -26.13 2.66
CA ARG A 170 -7.36 -24.89 3.29
C ARG A 170 -6.24 -25.17 4.29
N ASP A 171 -6.45 -26.12 5.21
CA ASP A 171 -5.50 -26.33 6.30
C ASP A 171 -4.14 -26.80 5.81
N ARG A 172 -4.11 -27.67 4.79
CA ARG A 172 -2.86 -28.08 4.14
C ARG A 172 -2.17 -26.91 3.44
N PHE A 173 -2.92 -26.07 2.76
CA PHE A 173 -2.39 -24.86 2.14
C PHE A 173 -1.79 -23.90 3.18
N VAL A 174 -2.51 -23.62 4.27
CA VAL A 174 -2.05 -22.75 5.35
C VAL A 174 -0.77 -23.28 6.01
N GLU A 175 -0.66 -24.59 6.22
CA GLU A 175 0.54 -25.22 6.78
C GLU A 175 1.78 -24.94 5.90
N LEU A 176 1.67 -25.14 4.60
CA LEU A 176 2.76 -24.89 3.64
C LEU A 176 3.14 -23.40 3.60
N MET A 177 2.13 -22.51 3.54
CA MET A 177 2.37 -21.07 3.50
C MET A 177 3.01 -20.55 4.78
N LYS A 178 2.67 -21.11 5.97
CA LYS A 178 3.38 -20.81 7.22
C LYS A 178 4.86 -21.14 7.13
N GLY A 179 5.20 -22.28 6.51
CA GLY A 179 6.59 -22.64 6.24
C GLY A 179 7.32 -21.52 5.49
N ASP A 180 6.79 -21.10 4.36
CA ASP A 180 7.43 -20.12 3.50
C ASP A 180 7.45 -18.71 4.08
N TYR A 181 6.34 -18.25 4.66
CA TYR A 181 6.20 -16.88 5.11
C TYR A 181 6.76 -16.61 6.50
N PHE A 182 6.77 -17.62 7.38
CA PHE A 182 7.13 -17.43 8.80
C PHE A 182 8.30 -18.27 9.27
N PHE A 183 8.50 -19.47 8.72
CA PHE A 183 9.54 -20.40 9.21
C PHE A 183 10.76 -20.51 8.28
N GLY A 184 10.80 -19.68 7.23
CA GLY A 184 11.98 -19.56 6.37
C GLY A 184 12.24 -20.75 5.47
N THR A 185 11.23 -21.60 5.18
CA THR A 185 11.38 -22.71 4.21
C THR A 185 11.48 -22.23 2.77
N ARG A 186 11.18 -20.94 2.50
CA ARG A 186 11.36 -20.34 1.20
C ARG A 186 12.85 -20.29 0.83
N ASP A 187 13.18 -20.69 -0.36
CA ASP A 187 14.48 -20.41 -0.97
C ASP A 187 14.28 -19.50 -2.18
N VAL A 188 14.62 -18.23 -2.01
CA VAL A 188 14.60 -17.20 -3.05
C VAL A 188 16.02 -16.71 -3.37
N SER A 189 17.01 -17.59 -3.14
CA SER A 189 18.40 -17.30 -3.49
C SER A 189 18.53 -17.04 -4.99
N MET A 190 19.45 -16.16 -5.36
CA MET A 190 19.73 -15.79 -6.75
C MET A 190 21.24 -15.58 -6.97
N THR A 191 21.68 -15.59 -8.21
CA THR A 191 23.09 -15.27 -8.52
C THR A 191 23.36 -13.78 -8.29
N ALA A 192 24.62 -13.42 -8.07
CA ALA A 192 25.04 -12.02 -8.01
C ALA A 192 24.64 -11.24 -9.28
N LYS A 193 24.73 -11.87 -10.47
CA LYS A 193 24.28 -11.30 -11.75
C LYS A 193 22.78 -10.96 -11.69
N THR A 194 21.95 -11.89 -11.24
CA THR A 194 20.49 -11.72 -11.13
C THR A 194 20.13 -10.62 -10.12
N ALA A 195 20.81 -10.57 -8.96
CA ALA A 195 20.59 -9.53 -7.96
C ALA A 195 20.92 -8.13 -8.50
N ARG A 196 22.05 -7.98 -9.21
CA ARG A 196 22.43 -6.71 -9.86
C ARG A 196 21.40 -6.28 -10.91
N ALA A 197 20.98 -7.20 -11.79
CA ALA A 197 19.99 -6.92 -12.82
C ALA A 197 18.64 -6.54 -12.21
N MET A 198 18.23 -7.17 -11.11
CA MET A 198 17.05 -6.79 -10.33
C MET A 198 17.13 -5.32 -9.88
N PHE A 199 18.22 -4.90 -9.26
CA PHE A 199 18.35 -3.53 -8.77
C PHE A 199 18.38 -2.49 -9.89
N GLN A 200 18.97 -2.82 -11.04
CA GLN A 200 19.06 -1.91 -12.19
C GLN A 200 17.78 -1.83 -13.01
N HIS A 201 17.10 -2.97 -13.25
CA HIS A 201 16.06 -3.10 -14.28
C HIS A 201 14.80 -3.80 -13.79
N GLY A 202 14.63 -3.98 -12.47
CA GLY A 202 13.42 -4.58 -11.89
C GLY A 202 13.13 -6.00 -12.35
N ILE A 203 11.84 -6.29 -12.58
CA ILE A 203 11.38 -7.64 -12.97
C ILE A 203 11.94 -8.07 -14.33
N PRO A 204 11.90 -7.27 -15.41
CA PRO A 204 12.47 -7.68 -16.69
C PRO A 204 13.95 -8.07 -16.58
N GLY A 205 14.79 -7.25 -15.94
CA GLY A 205 16.20 -7.56 -15.75
C GLY A 205 16.43 -8.79 -14.87
N TRP A 206 15.62 -8.97 -13.84
CA TRP A 206 15.65 -10.16 -13.00
C TRP A 206 15.30 -11.43 -13.80
N LEU A 207 14.25 -11.39 -14.64
CA LEU A 207 13.85 -12.50 -15.50
C LEU A 207 14.94 -12.87 -16.51
N ASP A 208 15.47 -11.89 -17.26
CA ASP A 208 16.52 -12.11 -18.25
C ASP A 208 17.77 -12.77 -17.61
N ALA A 209 18.16 -12.30 -16.42
CA ALA A 209 19.32 -12.85 -15.72
C ALA A 209 19.05 -14.24 -15.10
N MET A 210 17.79 -14.61 -14.85
CA MET A 210 17.42 -15.95 -14.35
C MET A 210 17.52 -17.05 -15.41
N LEU A 211 17.37 -16.74 -16.68
CA LEU A 211 17.41 -17.72 -17.78
C LEU A 211 18.72 -18.52 -17.80
N ASP A 212 19.82 -17.92 -17.32
CA ASP A 212 21.14 -18.57 -17.31
C ASP A 212 21.34 -19.57 -16.16
N LYS A 213 20.78 -19.29 -14.97
CA LYS A 213 20.90 -20.17 -13.77
C LYS A 213 19.81 -19.86 -12.77
N THR A 214 18.76 -20.64 -12.77
CA THR A 214 17.74 -20.59 -11.72
C THR A 214 18.16 -21.38 -10.48
N THR A 215 17.91 -20.81 -9.31
CA THR A 215 18.13 -21.44 -8.01
C THR A 215 16.93 -21.22 -7.12
N GLY A 216 16.74 -22.10 -6.15
CA GLY A 216 15.71 -21.95 -5.14
C GLY A 216 14.30 -22.32 -5.58
N SER A 217 13.30 -21.92 -4.80
CA SER A 217 11.89 -22.29 -4.98
C SER A 217 11.28 -21.81 -6.28
N VAL A 218 11.80 -20.72 -6.85
CA VAL A 218 11.29 -20.09 -8.08
C VAL A 218 11.83 -20.71 -9.38
N VAL A 219 12.68 -21.73 -9.26
CA VAL A 219 13.20 -22.49 -10.42
C VAL A 219 12.07 -23.10 -11.29
N ASN A 220 10.93 -23.38 -10.65
CA ASN A 220 9.76 -23.96 -11.29
C ASN A 220 8.71 -22.92 -11.71
N SER A 221 9.03 -21.62 -11.63
CA SER A 221 8.16 -20.56 -12.14
C SER A 221 8.17 -20.56 -13.66
N ASP A 222 7.02 -20.29 -14.26
CA ASP A 222 6.88 -20.12 -15.68
C ASP A 222 7.39 -18.75 -16.11
N SER A 223 8.61 -18.71 -16.65
CA SER A 223 9.26 -17.45 -17.06
C SER A 223 8.55 -16.76 -18.22
N GLU A 224 7.90 -17.51 -19.12
CA GLU A 224 7.13 -16.96 -20.23
C GLU A 224 5.85 -16.29 -19.73
N GLN A 225 5.15 -16.93 -18.79
CA GLN A 225 4.01 -16.33 -18.11
C GLN A 225 4.42 -15.04 -17.37
N LEU A 226 5.52 -15.06 -16.62
CA LEU A 226 6.00 -13.90 -15.87
C LEU A 226 6.39 -12.75 -16.79
N ALA A 227 7.02 -13.03 -17.94
CA ALA A 227 7.34 -12.00 -18.94
C ALA A 227 6.08 -11.35 -19.51
N THR A 228 5.08 -12.15 -19.86
CA THR A 228 3.77 -11.66 -20.35
C THR A 228 3.04 -10.83 -19.28
N GLU A 229 3.17 -11.21 -18.01
CA GLU A 229 2.56 -10.46 -16.90
C GLU A 229 3.19 -9.07 -16.64
N CYS A 230 4.38 -8.79 -17.19
CA CYS A 230 4.98 -7.45 -17.05
C CYS A 230 4.07 -6.34 -17.59
N ASP A 231 3.27 -6.60 -18.63
CA ASP A 231 2.29 -5.64 -19.16
C ASP A 231 1.15 -5.31 -18.18
N ARG A 232 0.98 -6.14 -17.15
CA ARG A 232 0.01 -5.94 -16.06
C ARG A 232 0.64 -5.41 -14.77
N ILE A 233 1.85 -4.90 -14.87
CA ILE A 233 2.57 -4.27 -13.75
C ILE A 233 2.80 -2.81 -14.07
N PHE A 234 2.54 -1.95 -13.13
CA PHE A 234 2.84 -0.53 -13.28
C PHE A 234 4.29 -0.31 -13.72
N LEU A 235 4.51 0.48 -14.76
CA LEU A 235 5.82 0.68 -15.41
C LEU A 235 6.52 -0.61 -15.87
N GLY A 236 5.77 -1.67 -16.19
CA GLY A 236 6.35 -2.96 -16.55
C GLY A 236 7.16 -3.63 -15.44
N GLY A 237 6.99 -3.18 -14.18
CA GLY A 237 7.76 -3.68 -13.03
C GLY A 237 9.22 -3.23 -13.02
N SER A 238 9.55 -2.12 -13.71
CA SER A 238 10.91 -1.64 -13.89
C SER A 238 11.01 -0.12 -13.78
N MET A 239 12.08 0.32 -13.13
CA MET A 239 12.54 1.71 -13.12
C MET A 239 14.05 1.73 -13.38
N ASN A 240 14.59 2.88 -13.83
CA ASN A 240 16.01 3.04 -14.12
C ASN A 240 16.83 3.20 -12.83
N GLY A 241 17.14 2.08 -12.16
CA GLY A 241 17.95 2.03 -10.94
C GLY A 241 19.45 1.95 -11.22
N ASP A 242 20.24 2.05 -10.14
CA ASP A 242 21.68 1.87 -10.20
C ASP A 242 22.18 1.08 -8.97
N ILE A 243 23.01 0.06 -9.21
CA ILE A 243 23.54 -0.83 -8.16
C ILE A 243 24.36 -0.11 -7.09
N GLN A 244 24.94 1.06 -7.40
CA GLN A 244 25.69 1.85 -6.42
C GLN A 244 24.84 2.26 -5.21
N TRP A 245 23.50 2.31 -5.36
CA TRP A 245 22.55 2.67 -4.30
C TRP A 245 22.04 1.45 -3.52
N ALA A 246 22.26 0.24 -4.04
CA ALA A 246 21.87 -0.97 -3.35
C ALA A 246 22.78 -1.23 -2.12
N PRO A 247 22.28 -1.89 -1.05
CA PRO A 247 23.15 -2.38 0.02
C PRO A 247 24.26 -3.28 -0.55
N ALA A 248 25.50 -3.00 -0.18
CA ALA A 248 26.69 -3.66 -0.77
C ALA A 248 26.67 -5.19 -0.63
N GLU A 249 26.11 -5.69 0.48
CA GLU A 249 25.96 -7.12 0.75
C GLU A 249 24.98 -7.83 -0.21
N LEU A 250 24.09 -7.09 -0.88
CA LEU A 250 23.11 -7.62 -1.83
C LEU A 250 23.59 -7.56 -3.28
N VAL A 251 24.74 -6.94 -3.56
CA VAL A 251 25.31 -6.80 -4.91
C VAL A 251 26.78 -7.25 -5.00
N PRO A 252 27.14 -8.45 -4.48
CA PRO A 252 28.50 -8.95 -4.56
C PRO A 252 28.94 -9.12 -6.03
N ASN A 253 30.22 -9.32 -6.25
CA ASN A 253 30.75 -9.51 -7.61
C ASN A 253 30.35 -10.85 -8.21
N ASP A 254 30.30 -11.90 -7.40
CA ASP A 254 29.97 -13.29 -7.79
C ASP A 254 29.26 -14.04 -6.66
N GLY A 255 28.94 -15.30 -6.91
CA GLY A 255 28.32 -16.19 -5.93
C GLY A 255 26.80 -16.06 -5.84
N LEU A 256 26.26 -16.59 -4.75
CA LEU A 256 24.82 -16.58 -4.44
C LEU A 256 24.47 -15.50 -3.41
N VAL A 257 23.44 -14.76 -3.72
CA VAL A 257 22.83 -13.80 -2.80
C VAL A 257 21.64 -14.45 -2.09
N ARG A 258 21.64 -14.39 -0.76
CA ARG A 258 20.54 -14.83 0.10
C ARG A 258 20.08 -13.65 0.94
N ASP A 259 18.98 -13.04 0.53
CA ASP A 259 18.41 -11.90 1.25
C ASP A 259 17.25 -12.32 2.15
N GLY A 260 17.36 -12.03 3.44
CA GLY A 260 16.30 -12.28 4.42
C GLY A 260 15.03 -11.44 4.23
N GLY A 261 15.10 -10.35 3.47
CA GLY A 261 13.98 -9.44 3.20
C GLY A 261 13.15 -9.84 1.98
N LEU A 262 13.77 -10.45 0.97
CA LEU A 262 13.12 -10.79 -0.28
C LEU A 262 12.16 -11.96 -0.13
N GLY A 263 11.01 -11.92 -0.81
CA GLY A 263 9.94 -12.91 -0.66
C GLY A 263 9.31 -12.88 0.73
N THR A 264 9.32 -11.74 1.43
CA THR A 264 8.71 -11.59 2.78
C THR A 264 7.62 -10.55 2.80
N ILE A 265 6.57 -10.83 3.60
CA ILE A 265 5.43 -9.93 3.79
C ILE A 265 5.90 -8.62 4.42
N GLY A 266 6.52 -8.69 5.59
CA GLY A 266 6.89 -7.54 6.38
C GLY A 266 5.89 -7.13 7.44
N GLY A 267 6.34 -6.27 8.34
CA GLY A 267 5.52 -5.79 9.46
C GLY A 267 4.59 -4.64 9.08
N GLY A 268 3.86 -4.14 10.08
CA GLY A 268 2.91 -3.05 9.92
C GLY A 268 1.63 -3.48 9.22
N ASN A 269 1.16 -2.67 8.28
CA ASN A 269 -0.05 -2.94 7.50
C ASN A 269 0.15 -3.93 6.34
N HIS A 270 1.36 -4.48 6.13
CA HIS A 270 1.63 -5.48 5.10
C HIS A 270 0.89 -6.79 5.37
N PHE A 271 0.47 -7.46 4.31
CA PHE A 271 -0.26 -8.73 4.37
C PHE A 271 -0.19 -9.52 3.07
N VAL A 272 -0.50 -10.79 3.15
CA VAL A 272 -0.96 -11.61 2.01
C VAL A 272 -2.34 -12.15 2.38
N GLU A 273 -3.33 -11.93 1.53
CA GLU A 273 -4.72 -12.25 1.83
C GLU A 273 -5.34 -13.08 0.72
N ILE A 274 -5.95 -14.20 1.10
CA ILE A 274 -6.81 -14.97 0.22
C ILE A 274 -8.21 -14.39 0.33
N GLN A 275 -8.82 -14.14 -0.82
CA GLN A 275 -10.12 -13.52 -0.96
C GLN A 275 -11.01 -14.34 -1.89
N VAL A 276 -12.29 -14.06 -1.88
CA VAL A 276 -13.24 -14.53 -2.88
C VAL A 276 -13.83 -13.33 -3.61
N VAL A 277 -13.92 -13.39 -4.93
CA VAL A 277 -14.63 -12.39 -5.73
C VAL A 277 -16.12 -12.50 -5.40
N ASP A 278 -16.63 -11.53 -4.62
CA ASP A 278 -18.00 -11.52 -4.11
C ASP A 278 -19.00 -10.95 -5.14
N GLU A 279 -18.63 -9.81 -5.71
CA GLU A 279 -19.50 -9.08 -6.64
C GLU A 279 -18.68 -8.55 -7.83
N VAL A 280 -19.23 -8.70 -9.02
CA VAL A 280 -18.73 -8.11 -10.26
C VAL A 280 -19.70 -7.01 -10.68
N VAL A 281 -19.24 -5.75 -10.62
CA VAL A 281 -20.02 -4.55 -10.96
C VAL A 281 -19.89 -4.23 -12.46
N ASP A 282 -18.66 -4.10 -12.96
CA ASP A 282 -18.39 -3.92 -14.38
C ASP A 282 -18.01 -5.27 -15.02
N LYS A 283 -19.02 -5.90 -15.63
CA LYS A 283 -18.87 -7.22 -16.23
C LYS A 283 -17.91 -7.24 -17.43
N ALA A 284 -17.88 -6.16 -18.21
CA ALA A 284 -17.05 -6.10 -19.41
C ALA A 284 -15.56 -6.04 -19.05
N ARG A 285 -15.18 -5.12 -18.13
CA ARG A 285 -13.80 -5.04 -17.65
C ARG A 285 -13.38 -6.27 -16.85
N ALA A 286 -14.23 -6.77 -15.95
CA ALA A 286 -13.94 -7.98 -15.21
C ALA A 286 -13.66 -9.18 -16.12
N TYR A 287 -14.43 -9.34 -17.20
CA TYR A 287 -14.20 -10.39 -18.20
C TYR A 287 -12.82 -10.27 -18.87
N THR A 288 -12.42 -9.07 -19.29
CA THR A 288 -11.11 -8.85 -19.93
C THR A 288 -9.94 -9.10 -18.97
N TRP A 289 -10.17 -8.95 -17.65
CA TRP A 289 -9.17 -9.20 -16.62
C TRP A 289 -9.24 -10.62 -16.04
N GLY A 290 -10.15 -11.48 -16.53
CA GLY A 290 -10.34 -12.85 -16.08
C GLY A 290 -10.99 -12.97 -14.70
N VAL A 291 -11.68 -11.93 -14.22
CA VAL A 291 -12.29 -11.85 -12.89
C VAL A 291 -13.74 -12.33 -12.95
N ARG A 292 -14.08 -13.34 -12.14
CA ARG A 292 -15.41 -13.96 -12.08
C ARG A 292 -15.90 -14.09 -10.64
N SER A 293 -17.20 -13.90 -10.40
CA SER A 293 -17.81 -14.10 -9.07
C SER A 293 -17.62 -15.55 -8.57
N GLY A 294 -17.34 -15.72 -7.28
CA GLY A 294 -17.10 -17.01 -6.63
C GLY A 294 -15.68 -17.56 -6.78
N GLN A 295 -14.84 -16.92 -7.59
CA GLN A 295 -13.45 -17.28 -7.83
C GLN A 295 -12.57 -16.86 -6.63
N ILE A 296 -11.56 -17.66 -6.32
CA ILE A 296 -10.50 -17.28 -5.38
C ILE A 296 -9.62 -16.20 -6.02
N ALA A 297 -9.32 -15.19 -5.23
CA ALA A 297 -8.28 -14.19 -5.51
C ALA A 297 -7.25 -14.20 -4.40
N PHE A 298 -6.04 -13.70 -4.67
CA PHE A 298 -5.10 -13.38 -3.61
C PHE A 298 -4.45 -12.02 -3.83
N MET A 299 -4.34 -11.31 -2.73
CA MET A 299 -3.83 -9.94 -2.70
C MET A 299 -2.58 -9.86 -1.84
N ILE A 300 -1.56 -9.20 -2.34
CA ILE A 300 -0.27 -9.02 -1.68
C ILE A 300 -0.03 -7.54 -1.47
N HIS A 301 0.17 -7.15 -0.21
CA HIS A 301 0.60 -5.81 0.18
C HIS A 301 2.00 -5.89 0.77
N SER A 302 2.99 -5.42 0.04
CA SER A 302 4.38 -5.36 0.48
C SER A 302 5.18 -4.36 -0.37
N GLY A 303 6.40 -4.03 0.06
CA GLY A 303 7.25 -3.04 -0.60
C GLY A 303 8.73 -3.44 -0.58
N SER A 304 9.61 -2.44 -0.60
CA SER A 304 11.07 -2.58 -0.70
C SER A 304 11.78 -3.00 0.59
N ARG A 305 11.04 -3.28 1.65
CA ARG A 305 11.55 -3.85 2.90
C ARG A 305 12.70 -3.00 3.49
N ASN A 306 13.78 -3.66 3.95
CA ASN A 306 14.95 -2.96 4.53
C ASN A 306 15.73 -2.14 3.49
N VAL A 307 15.68 -2.50 2.21
CA VAL A 307 16.34 -1.73 1.13
C VAL A 307 15.74 -0.32 1.04
N GLY A 308 14.41 -0.20 1.03
CA GLY A 308 13.75 1.11 1.04
C GLY A 308 14.02 1.92 2.31
N LYS A 309 14.10 1.26 3.48
CA LYS A 309 14.48 1.94 4.73
C LYS A 309 15.91 2.46 4.68
N TYR A 310 16.85 1.68 4.16
CA TYR A 310 18.24 2.07 3.99
C TYR A 310 18.35 3.29 3.07
N ILE A 311 17.82 3.20 1.87
CA ILE A 311 17.87 4.27 0.86
C ILE A 311 17.10 5.52 1.34
N GLY A 312 15.88 5.37 1.81
CA GLY A 312 15.07 6.49 2.27
C GLY A 312 15.64 7.20 3.50
N GLY A 313 16.31 6.46 4.41
CA GLY A 313 17.04 7.02 5.55
C GLY A 313 18.25 7.85 5.11
N MET A 314 19.12 7.25 4.30
CA MET A 314 20.32 7.88 3.76
C MET A 314 19.99 9.19 3.01
N TRP A 315 18.99 9.17 2.13
CA TRP A 315 18.65 10.34 1.32
C TRP A 315 17.95 11.45 2.10
N ARG A 316 17.24 11.15 3.18
CA ARG A 316 16.75 12.18 4.10
C ARG A 316 17.89 12.91 4.79
N ASP A 317 18.91 12.18 5.23
CA ASP A 317 20.08 12.77 5.88
C ASP A 317 20.91 13.59 4.86
N TRP A 318 21.13 13.08 3.66
CA TRP A 318 21.84 13.80 2.61
C TRP A 318 21.09 15.06 2.14
N ALA A 319 19.76 15.02 2.03
CA ALA A 319 18.97 16.21 1.69
C ALA A 319 19.09 17.28 2.78
N ARG A 320 19.08 16.89 4.06
CA ARG A 320 19.33 17.80 5.18
C ARG A 320 20.74 18.37 5.13
N ASP A 321 21.74 17.56 4.84
CA ASP A 321 23.14 17.98 4.81
C ASP A 321 23.46 18.88 3.59
N ALA A 322 22.71 18.75 2.50
CA ALA A 322 22.77 19.59 1.32
C ALA A 322 22.08 20.96 1.50
N TRP A 323 21.29 21.14 2.57
CA TRP A 323 20.65 22.43 2.86
C TRP A 323 21.68 23.53 3.07
N PRO A 324 21.47 24.77 2.54
CA PRO A 324 22.43 25.86 2.67
C PRO A 324 22.75 26.18 4.12
N LYS A 325 24.02 26.11 4.50
CA LYS A 325 24.51 26.22 5.90
C LYS A 325 24.24 27.59 6.53
N ASN A 326 24.08 28.62 5.71
CA ASN A 326 23.80 29.99 6.16
C ASN A 326 22.31 30.28 6.37
N LEU A 327 21.42 29.31 6.12
CA LEU A 327 19.99 29.45 6.26
C LEU A 327 19.44 28.62 7.42
N LYS A 328 18.40 29.15 8.06
CA LYS A 328 17.65 28.40 9.09
C LYS A 328 17.01 27.14 8.44
N TYR A 329 17.00 26.05 9.18
CA TYR A 329 16.28 24.85 8.77
C TYR A 329 14.78 25.11 8.63
N PRO A 330 14.11 24.47 7.67
CA PRO A 330 12.66 24.58 7.52
C PRO A 330 11.95 24.03 8.76
N GLU A 331 10.93 24.72 9.23
CA GLU A 331 10.14 24.28 10.41
C GLU A 331 9.42 22.94 10.19
N SER A 332 9.18 22.59 8.94
CA SER A 332 8.61 21.29 8.54
C SER A 332 9.58 20.13 8.68
N GLU A 333 10.90 20.40 8.82
CA GLU A 333 11.98 19.42 8.72
C GLU A 333 11.96 18.62 7.39
N LEU A 334 11.29 19.15 6.36
CA LEU A 334 11.25 18.57 5.02
C LEU A 334 12.28 19.30 4.15
N PHE A 335 13.36 18.61 3.83
CA PHE A 335 14.48 19.14 3.06
C PHE A 335 14.35 18.70 1.60
N PRO A 336 14.04 19.62 0.67
CA PRO A 336 14.04 19.32 -0.77
C PRO A 336 15.46 19.33 -1.35
N LEU A 337 15.65 18.60 -2.45
CA LEU A 337 16.78 18.69 -3.34
C LEU A 337 16.36 19.48 -4.58
N SER A 338 17.12 20.52 -4.96
CA SER A 338 16.76 21.44 -6.06
C SER A 338 17.61 21.18 -7.29
N LEU A 339 16.98 21.20 -8.47
CA LEU A 339 17.70 21.16 -9.76
C LEU A 339 18.63 22.37 -9.96
N SER A 340 18.27 23.53 -9.40
CA SER A 340 19.10 24.73 -9.52
C SER A 340 20.32 24.71 -8.60
N ALA A 341 20.21 24.06 -7.44
CA ALA A 341 21.27 24.01 -6.43
C ALA A 341 22.14 22.75 -6.52
N ASN A 342 21.48 21.60 -6.71
CA ASN A 342 22.10 20.28 -6.59
C ASN A 342 21.55 19.33 -7.67
N PRO A 343 21.70 19.59 -8.98
CA PRO A 343 21.10 18.79 -10.04
C PRO A 343 21.54 17.32 -9.97
N GLU A 344 22.82 17.08 -9.65
CA GLU A 344 23.37 15.73 -9.52
C GLU A 344 22.74 14.95 -8.36
N LEU A 345 22.45 15.59 -7.23
CA LEU A 345 21.78 14.95 -6.11
C LEU A 345 20.32 14.62 -6.44
N VAL A 346 19.62 15.45 -7.20
CA VAL A 346 18.28 15.16 -7.67
C VAL A 346 18.26 13.90 -8.54
N HIS A 347 19.15 13.80 -9.52
CA HIS A 347 19.26 12.63 -10.40
C HIS A 347 19.65 11.38 -9.62
N SER A 348 20.63 11.49 -8.74
CA SER A 348 21.09 10.38 -7.90
C SER A 348 20.01 9.88 -6.95
N TYR A 349 19.22 10.80 -6.36
CA TYR A 349 18.07 10.43 -5.53
C TYR A 349 17.03 9.64 -6.32
N LEU A 350 16.66 10.11 -7.51
CA LEU A 350 15.67 9.43 -8.35
C LEU A 350 16.16 8.04 -8.78
N GLN A 351 17.45 7.87 -9.08
CA GLN A 351 18.03 6.55 -9.33
C GLN A 351 18.02 5.65 -8.08
N ALA A 352 18.32 6.21 -6.91
CA ALA A 352 18.28 5.46 -5.66
C ALA A 352 16.85 5.03 -5.30
N GLU A 353 15.86 5.92 -5.49
CA GLU A 353 14.44 5.59 -5.33
C GLU A 353 14.03 4.47 -6.30
N ALA A 354 14.44 4.55 -7.58
CA ALA A 354 14.21 3.52 -8.59
C ALA A 354 14.85 2.17 -8.21
N THR A 355 16.06 2.19 -7.64
CA THR A 355 16.75 0.98 -7.14
C THR A 355 15.93 0.27 -6.06
N ALA A 356 15.41 1.01 -5.08
CA ALA A 356 14.53 0.46 -4.06
C ALA A 356 13.18 0.01 -4.64
N ALA A 357 12.65 0.75 -5.62
CA ALA A 357 11.38 0.42 -6.27
C ALA A 357 11.47 -0.91 -7.04
N ASN A 358 12.56 -1.15 -7.76
CA ASN A 358 12.83 -2.40 -8.46
C ASN A 358 12.82 -3.61 -7.50
N TYR A 359 13.45 -3.48 -6.34
CA TYR A 359 13.38 -4.50 -5.30
C TYR A 359 11.94 -4.73 -4.80
N GLY A 360 11.15 -3.68 -4.63
CA GLY A 360 9.75 -3.77 -4.20
C GLY A 360 8.87 -4.55 -5.18
N PHE A 361 9.03 -4.34 -6.49
CA PHE A 361 8.33 -5.09 -7.53
C PHE A 361 8.68 -6.58 -7.48
N VAL A 362 9.99 -6.90 -7.41
CA VAL A 362 10.43 -8.31 -7.35
C VAL A 362 10.02 -8.96 -6.03
N ASN A 363 10.00 -8.24 -4.91
CA ASN A 363 9.51 -8.78 -3.64
C ASN A 363 8.05 -9.23 -3.72
N ARG A 364 7.15 -8.41 -4.30
CA ARG A 364 5.74 -8.78 -4.49
C ARG A 364 5.57 -9.94 -5.48
N LEU A 365 6.36 -9.97 -6.57
CA LEU A 365 6.38 -11.08 -7.50
C LEU A 365 6.77 -12.39 -6.81
N LEU A 366 7.86 -12.41 -6.04
CA LEU A 366 8.32 -13.60 -5.34
C LEU A 366 7.32 -14.12 -4.29
N LEU A 367 6.65 -13.22 -3.57
CA LEU A 367 5.56 -13.59 -2.67
C LEU A 367 4.41 -14.29 -3.43
N ALA A 368 4.08 -13.80 -4.64
CA ALA A 368 3.06 -14.42 -5.49
C ALA A 368 3.50 -15.79 -6.01
N GLU A 369 4.77 -15.92 -6.43
CA GLU A 369 5.29 -17.19 -6.95
C GLU A 369 5.35 -18.29 -5.88
N LEU A 370 5.75 -17.95 -4.65
CA LEU A 370 5.66 -18.87 -3.52
C LEU A 370 4.21 -19.33 -3.28
N LEU A 371 3.25 -18.42 -3.37
CA LEU A 371 1.83 -18.75 -3.22
C LEU A 371 1.33 -19.62 -4.38
N ARG A 372 1.64 -19.29 -5.64
CA ARG A 372 1.32 -20.10 -6.83
C ARG A 372 1.89 -21.52 -6.72
N LEU A 373 3.14 -21.65 -6.26
CA LEU A 373 3.78 -22.95 -6.04
C LEU A 373 2.95 -23.80 -5.05
N ARG A 374 2.50 -23.21 -3.94
CA ARG A 374 1.71 -23.93 -2.94
C ARG A 374 0.29 -24.19 -3.38
N LEU A 375 -0.32 -23.32 -4.18
CA LEU A 375 -1.62 -23.58 -4.82
C LEU A 375 -1.51 -24.82 -5.72
N ARG A 376 -0.52 -24.88 -6.64
CA ARG A 376 -0.30 -26.05 -7.49
C ARG A 376 -0.03 -27.33 -6.70
N GLN A 377 0.77 -27.24 -5.64
CA GLN A 377 1.08 -28.41 -4.79
C GLN A 377 -0.14 -29.00 -4.08
N VAL A 378 -1.11 -28.16 -3.70
CA VAL A 378 -2.29 -28.57 -2.91
C VAL A 378 -3.48 -28.89 -3.79
N PHE A 379 -3.71 -28.10 -4.85
CA PHE A 379 -4.94 -28.16 -5.65
C PHE A 379 -4.73 -28.76 -7.04
N GLY A 380 -3.49 -29.00 -7.45
CA GLY A 380 -3.14 -29.50 -8.77
C GLY A 380 -2.83 -28.36 -9.75
N ASP A 381 -3.04 -28.62 -11.03
CA ASP A 381 -2.74 -27.65 -12.07
C ASP A 381 -3.76 -26.50 -12.08
N ILE A 382 -3.47 -25.49 -11.26
CA ILE A 382 -4.31 -24.31 -11.08
C ILE A 382 -3.59 -23.10 -11.68
N GLU A 383 -4.24 -22.45 -12.63
CA GLU A 383 -3.81 -21.14 -13.13
C GLU A 383 -4.18 -20.04 -12.14
N ALA A 384 -3.27 -19.09 -11.96
CA ALA A 384 -3.48 -17.94 -11.10
C ALA A 384 -2.83 -16.67 -11.71
N PRO A 385 -3.34 -16.18 -12.86
CA PRO A 385 -2.76 -15.04 -13.57
C PRO A 385 -2.82 -13.75 -12.74
N LEU A 386 -1.88 -12.86 -13.02
CA LEU A 386 -1.86 -11.51 -12.47
C LEU A 386 -3.02 -10.68 -13.04
N VAL A 387 -3.78 -10.01 -12.18
CA VAL A 387 -4.73 -8.96 -12.60
C VAL A 387 -3.99 -7.64 -12.76
N TYR A 388 -3.34 -7.17 -11.69
CA TYR A 388 -2.51 -5.97 -11.74
C TYR A 388 -1.58 -5.86 -10.53
N ASP A 389 -0.47 -5.09 -10.69
CA ASP A 389 0.46 -4.70 -9.62
C ASP A 389 0.75 -3.19 -9.71
N LEU A 390 0.52 -2.44 -8.61
CA LEU A 390 0.77 -1.00 -8.59
C LEU A 390 1.32 -0.50 -7.25
N PRO A 391 2.22 0.52 -7.27
CA PRO A 391 2.75 1.17 -6.08
C PRO A 391 1.80 2.22 -5.51
N HIS A 392 2.06 2.63 -4.26
CA HIS A 392 1.41 3.78 -3.63
C HIS A 392 2.37 4.68 -2.82
N ASN A 393 3.70 4.44 -2.93
CA ASN A 393 4.76 5.30 -2.38
C ASN A 393 5.86 5.45 -3.43
N LEU A 394 5.76 6.48 -4.27
CA LEU A 394 6.71 6.67 -5.36
C LEU A 394 6.68 8.11 -5.89
N THR A 395 7.84 8.57 -6.37
CA THR A 395 8.00 9.81 -7.13
C THR A 395 8.06 9.50 -8.62
N LEU A 396 7.20 10.13 -9.40
CA LEU A 396 7.08 9.93 -10.85
C LEU A 396 7.25 11.25 -11.59
N ALA A 397 7.97 11.23 -12.70
CA ALA A 397 8.02 12.37 -13.61
C ALA A 397 6.65 12.51 -14.30
N GLU A 398 5.97 13.62 -14.07
CA GLU A 398 4.66 13.93 -14.65
C GLU A 398 4.61 15.39 -15.07
N GLY A 399 4.21 15.64 -16.31
CA GLY A 399 4.23 16.99 -16.86
C GLY A 399 5.64 17.59 -16.90
N ALA A 400 5.81 18.79 -16.35
CA ALA A 400 7.09 19.49 -16.30
C ALA A 400 7.87 19.26 -14.98
N GLY A 401 7.40 18.38 -14.10
CA GLY A 401 7.99 18.17 -12.78
C GLY A 401 7.84 16.74 -12.27
N TRP A 402 7.65 16.62 -10.98
CA TRP A 402 7.47 15.32 -10.32
C TRP A 402 6.20 15.31 -9.48
N VAL A 403 5.48 14.19 -9.51
CA VAL A 403 4.39 13.90 -8.59
C VAL A 403 4.84 12.82 -7.61
N THR A 404 4.92 13.18 -6.34
CA THR A 404 5.25 12.26 -5.25
C THR A 404 3.98 11.84 -4.53
N ARG A 405 3.78 10.53 -4.38
CA ARG A 405 2.66 9.90 -3.69
C ARG A 405 3.13 9.20 -2.43
N LYS A 406 2.40 9.37 -1.34
CA LYS A 406 2.63 8.64 -0.08
C LYS A 406 1.33 8.08 0.45
N GLY A 407 1.15 6.77 0.34
CA GLY A 407 -0.11 6.12 0.66
C GLY A 407 -1.23 6.56 -0.28
N ALA A 408 -0.90 6.77 -1.55
CA ALA A 408 -1.83 7.06 -2.62
C ALA A 408 -1.38 6.38 -3.91
N CYS A 409 -2.31 5.75 -4.64
CA CYS A 409 -2.02 5.07 -5.90
C CYS A 409 -2.09 6.03 -7.09
N PRO A 410 -1.29 5.86 -8.15
CA PRO A 410 -1.62 6.40 -9.45
C PRO A 410 -2.99 5.91 -9.90
N ALA A 411 -3.81 6.78 -10.47
CA ALA A 411 -5.17 6.50 -10.96
C ALA A 411 -5.37 7.13 -12.33
N TYR A 412 -4.47 6.79 -13.26
CA TYR A 412 -4.55 7.27 -14.63
C TYR A 412 -5.80 6.73 -15.32
N LEU A 413 -6.20 7.38 -16.42
CA LEU A 413 -7.36 6.95 -17.20
C LEU A 413 -7.21 5.49 -17.64
N GLU A 414 -8.24 4.67 -17.39
CA GLU A 414 -8.31 3.24 -17.73
C GLU A 414 -7.25 2.36 -17.03
N GLN A 415 -6.56 2.85 -16.02
CA GLN A 415 -5.61 2.07 -15.24
C GLN A 415 -6.33 1.23 -14.17
N PRO A 416 -6.04 -0.09 -14.05
CA PRO A 416 -6.54 -0.90 -12.94
C PRO A 416 -5.98 -0.42 -11.59
N LEU A 417 -6.81 -0.50 -10.54
CA LEU A 417 -6.48 -0.08 -9.18
C LEU A 417 -6.96 -1.13 -8.17
N ILE A 418 -6.21 -1.27 -7.08
CA ILE A 418 -6.51 -2.22 -6.02
C ILE A 418 -6.53 -1.46 -4.70
N ILE A 419 -7.69 -1.39 -4.05
CA ILE A 419 -7.85 -0.73 -2.75
C ILE A 419 -8.32 -1.76 -1.73
N PRO A 420 -7.44 -2.22 -0.80
CA PRO A 420 -7.82 -3.15 0.25
C PRO A 420 -8.66 -2.50 1.33
N GLY A 421 -9.59 -3.27 1.87
CA GLY A 421 -10.20 -2.99 3.16
C GLY A 421 -9.27 -3.39 4.32
N SER A 422 -9.78 -3.36 5.55
CA SER A 422 -9.14 -4.00 6.70
C SER A 422 -9.46 -5.50 6.73
N MET A 423 -8.79 -6.28 7.60
CA MET A 423 -9.14 -7.69 7.81
C MET A 423 -10.65 -7.82 8.07
N GLY A 424 -11.35 -8.64 7.26
CA GLY A 424 -12.80 -8.84 7.33
C GLY A 424 -13.66 -7.78 6.64
N ALA A 425 -13.08 -6.66 6.17
CA ALA A 425 -13.76 -5.71 5.30
C ALA A 425 -13.48 -6.02 3.82
N PRO A 426 -14.40 -5.68 2.91
CA PRO A 426 -14.18 -5.95 1.49
C PRO A 426 -13.04 -5.12 0.92
N SER A 427 -12.38 -5.68 -0.10
CA SER A 427 -11.42 -4.99 -0.96
C SER A 427 -12.03 -4.74 -2.33
N TYR A 428 -11.47 -3.81 -3.08
CA TYR A 428 -12.03 -3.37 -4.36
C TYR A 428 -10.98 -3.43 -5.46
N LEU A 429 -11.41 -3.95 -6.61
CA LEU A 429 -10.76 -3.78 -7.90
C LEU A 429 -11.50 -2.66 -8.63
N LEU A 430 -10.77 -1.63 -9.04
CA LEU A 430 -11.33 -0.42 -9.61
C LEU A 430 -10.59 -0.06 -10.90
N ILE A 431 -11.08 0.99 -11.55
CA ILE A 431 -10.43 1.60 -12.70
C ILE A 431 -10.28 3.09 -12.49
N GLY A 432 -9.13 3.64 -12.82
CA GLY A 432 -8.83 5.07 -12.72
C GLY A 432 -9.52 5.89 -13.79
N LYS A 433 -9.91 7.11 -13.44
CA LYS A 433 -10.56 8.07 -14.34
C LYS A 433 -9.64 9.24 -14.72
N GLY A 434 -8.40 9.26 -14.26
CA GLY A 434 -7.45 10.31 -14.60
C GLY A 434 -7.81 11.69 -14.04
N ASN A 435 -8.49 11.77 -12.88
CA ASN A 435 -8.94 13.03 -12.29
C ASN A 435 -7.77 13.95 -11.95
N ASP A 436 -7.60 15.03 -12.71
CA ASP A 436 -6.48 15.95 -12.54
C ASP A 436 -6.55 16.77 -11.24
N ARG A 437 -7.75 17.05 -10.69
CA ARG A 437 -7.89 17.77 -9.42
C ARG A 437 -7.12 17.09 -8.28
N PHE A 438 -7.13 15.75 -8.26
CA PHE A 438 -6.40 14.94 -7.30
C PHE A 438 -5.12 14.33 -7.89
N LEU A 439 -4.49 15.03 -8.83
CA LEU A 439 -3.22 14.63 -9.46
C LEU A 439 -3.25 13.18 -9.97
N ARG A 440 -4.40 12.79 -10.58
CA ARG A 440 -4.60 11.44 -11.13
C ARG A 440 -4.24 10.34 -10.14
N SER A 441 -4.76 10.46 -8.92
CA SER A 441 -4.44 9.57 -7.80
C SER A 441 -5.69 9.11 -7.08
N ALA A 442 -5.57 7.99 -6.35
CA ALA A 442 -6.62 7.40 -5.52
C ALA A 442 -6.07 6.89 -4.19
N SER A 443 -6.94 6.56 -3.24
CA SER A 443 -6.57 5.95 -1.96
C SER A 443 -5.81 4.64 -2.14
N HIS A 444 -4.92 4.31 -1.21
CA HIS A 444 -4.22 3.03 -1.19
C HIS A 444 -4.89 1.98 -0.30
N GLY A 445 -5.86 2.35 0.54
CA GLY A 445 -6.53 1.46 1.48
C GLY A 445 -7.61 2.17 2.29
N ALA A 446 -7.96 1.58 3.45
CA ALA A 446 -8.96 2.15 4.34
C ALA A 446 -8.46 3.35 5.17
N GLY A 447 -7.16 3.48 5.35
CA GLY A 447 -6.58 4.46 6.26
C GLY A 447 -6.84 4.14 7.74
N ARG A 448 -5.94 4.54 8.60
CA ARG A 448 -6.06 4.27 10.04
C ARG A 448 -6.99 5.29 10.71
N ALA A 449 -7.78 4.81 11.65
CA ALA A 449 -8.58 5.61 12.58
C ALA A 449 -7.94 5.68 13.97
N ARG A 450 -7.07 4.73 14.32
CA ARG A 450 -6.33 4.66 15.59
C ARG A 450 -4.87 4.31 15.33
N SER A 451 -3.97 4.90 16.12
CA SER A 451 -2.55 4.53 16.06
C SER A 451 -2.32 3.09 16.60
N ARG A 452 -1.17 2.50 16.24
CA ARG A 452 -0.77 1.19 16.82
C ARG A 452 -0.66 1.26 18.33
N PHE A 453 -0.10 2.36 18.84
CA PHE A 453 -0.01 2.61 20.28
C PHE A 453 -1.39 2.61 20.96
N ASP A 454 -2.38 3.29 20.37
CA ASP A 454 -3.74 3.31 20.93
C ASP A 454 -4.41 1.94 20.92
N MET A 455 -4.11 1.08 19.94
CA MET A 455 -4.62 -0.28 19.89
C MET A 455 -3.98 -1.20 20.93
N SER A 456 -2.69 -1.01 21.22
CA SER A 456 -1.91 -1.88 22.11
C SER A 456 -1.92 -1.40 23.57
N ARG A 457 -2.38 -0.16 23.83
CA ARG A 457 -2.35 0.48 25.14
C ARG A 457 -3.06 -0.37 26.21
N GLU A 458 -2.58 -0.30 27.44
CA GLU A 458 -3.22 -0.89 28.61
C GLU A 458 -4.62 -0.32 28.86
N GLY A 459 -5.57 -1.16 29.29
CA GLY A 459 -6.96 -0.78 29.52
C GLY A 459 -7.86 -0.77 28.27
N VAL A 460 -7.32 -1.01 27.07
CA VAL A 460 -8.13 -1.21 25.86
C VAL A 460 -8.68 -2.63 25.84
N ASP A 461 -9.98 -2.77 25.58
CA ASP A 461 -10.59 -4.09 25.34
C ASP A 461 -10.02 -4.72 24.07
N LYS A 462 -9.31 -5.84 24.26
CA LYS A 462 -8.64 -6.61 23.21
C LYS A 462 -9.40 -7.88 22.84
N SER A 463 -10.66 -8.00 23.25
CA SER A 463 -11.51 -9.11 22.83
C SER A 463 -11.73 -9.09 21.30
N ASP A 464 -11.90 -10.26 20.72
CA ASP A 464 -12.17 -10.38 19.27
C ASP A 464 -13.39 -9.57 18.85
N THR A 465 -14.40 -9.47 19.71
CA THR A 465 -15.58 -8.64 19.45
C THR A 465 -15.26 -7.16 19.41
N ALA A 466 -14.49 -6.63 20.38
CA ALA A 466 -14.11 -5.22 20.42
C ALA A 466 -13.17 -4.84 19.29
N LEU A 467 -12.26 -5.74 18.91
CA LEU A 467 -11.32 -5.57 17.82
C LEU A 467 -11.95 -5.77 16.42
N GLY A 468 -13.16 -6.34 16.36
CA GLY A 468 -13.80 -6.70 15.10
C GLY A 468 -13.24 -7.94 14.43
N LEU A 469 -12.59 -8.82 15.20
CA LEU A 469 -11.91 -10.03 14.71
C LEU A 469 -12.78 -11.30 14.79
N THR A 470 -14.01 -11.21 15.29
CA THR A 470 -14.93 -12.36 15.36
C THR A 470 -15.18 -12.95 13.97
N GLY A 471 -14.86 -14.23 13.80
CA GLY A 471 -15.01 -14.93 12.52
C GLY A 471 -13.96 -14.57 11.45
N ILE A 472 -12.91 -13.84 11.81
CA ILE A 472 -11.83 -13.49 10.91
C ILE A 472 -10.64 -14.45 11.08
N ASP A 473 -10.20 -15.03 9.99
CA ASP A 473 -9.08 -15.93 9.93
C ASP A 473 -7.78 -15.17 9.68
N CYS A 474 -7.06 -14.87 10.76
CA CYS A 474 -5.77 -14.19 10.74
C CYS A 474 -4.65 -15.12 11.16
N ILE A 475 -3.77 -15.46 10.22
CA ILE A 475 -2.62 -16.32 10.42
C ILE A 475 -1.40 -15.46 10.73
N THR A 476 -0.92 -15.52 11.96
CA THR A 476 0.26 -14.76 12.41
C THR A 476 0.97 -15.50 13.55
N LEU A 477 2.28 -15.29 13.69
CA LEU A 477 3.06 -15.74 14.85
C LEU A 477 3.09 -14.70 15.99
N ARG A 478 2.57 -13.48 15.75
CA ARG A 478 2.66 -12.35 16.68
C ARG A 478 1.28 -11.80 17.00
N GLN A 479 0.78 -12.09 18.18
CA GLN A 479 -0.54 -11.61 18.61
C GLN A 479 -0.63 -10.08 18.63
N GLU A 480 0.46 -9.39 18.92
CA GLU A 480 0.51 -7.91 18.86
C GLU A 480 0.13 -7.40 17.47
N ARG A 481 0.58 -8.06 16.40
CA ARG A 481 0.24 -7.68 15.02
C ARG A 481 -1.23 -7.85 14.72
N ARG A 482 -1.84 -8.92 15.25
CA ARG A 482 -3.28 -9.16 15.12
C ARG A 482 -4.10 -8.05 15.78
N ILE A 483 -3.65 -7.54 16.93
CA ILE A 483 -4.29 -6.45 17.67
C ILE A 483 -4.07 -5.11 16.97
N GLU A 484 -2.82 -4.76 16.66
CA GLU A 484 -2.44 -3.49 16.05
C GLU A 484 -3.11 -3.25 14.70
N GLU A 485 -3.32 -4.30 13.93
CA GLU A 485 -3.86 -4.27 12.57
C GLU A 485 -5.32 -4.80 12.50
N ALA A 486 -5.99 -4.90 13.64
CA ALA A 486 -7.38 -5.33 13.72
C ALA A 486 -8.32 -4.35 12.99
N PRO A 487 -9.51 -4.80 12.52
CA PRO A 487 -10.48 -3.94 11.84
C PRO A 487 -10.83 -2.65 12.60
N ALA A 488 -10.86 -2.69 13.93
CA ALA A 488 -11.13 -1.53 14.78
C ALA A 488 -10.06 -0.42 14.70
N ALA A 489 -8.90 -0.69 14.11
CA ALA A 489 -7.83 0.28 13.89
C ALA A 489 -8.05 1.14 12.64
N TYR A 490 -8.97 0.74 11.76
CA TYR A 490 -9.14 1.31 10.43
C TYR A 490 -10.47 2.02 10.25
N LYS A 491 -10.50 2.97 9.31
CA LYS A 491 -11.71 3.62 8.86
C LYS A 491 -12.57 2.63 8.04
N PRO A 492 -13.90 2.81 7.97
CA PRO A 492 -14.75 2.01 7.11
C PRO A 492 -14.42 2.28 5.64
N ILE A 493 -14.20 1.20 4.85
CA ILE A 493 -13.75 1.32 3.46
C ILE A 493 -14.83 1.85 2.51
N GLN A 494 -16.10 1.47 2.69
CA GLN A 494 -17.18 1.82 1.75
C GLN A 494 -17.30 3.34 1.55
N PRO A 495 -17.37 4.21 2.59
CA PRO A 495 -17.43 5.65 2.39
C PRO A 495 -16.19 6.24 1.66
N ILE A 496 -15.03 5.59 1.80
CA ILE A 496 -13.81 6.00 1.08
C ILE A 496 -13.97 5.73 -0.41
N ILE A 497 -14.50 4.57 -0.78
CA ILE A 497 -14.77 4.23 -2.19
C ILE A 497 -15.85 5.15 -2.75
N ASP A 498 -16.95 5.32 -2.04
CA ASP A 498 -18.09 6.14 -2.47
C ASP A 498 -17.67 7.59 -2.75
N ALA A 499 -16.86 8.19 -1.85
CA ALA A 499 -16.36 9.55 -2.04
C ALA A 499 -15.48 9.67 -3.29
N GLN A 500 -14.66 8.66 -3.61
CA GLN A 500 -13.81 8.68 -4.80
C GLN A 500 -14.60 8.47 -6.10
N VAL A 501 -15.64 7.62 -6.08
CA VAL A 501 -16.55 7.43 -7.20
C VAL A 501 -17.32 8.72 -7.48
N GLU A 502 -17.91 9.35 -6.44
CA GLU A 502 -18.60 10.64 -6.57
C GLU A 502 -17.70 11.75 -7.07
N ALA A 503 -16.44 11.80 -6.60
CA ALA A 503 -15.44 12.75 -7.06
C ALA A 503 -14.86 12.41 -8.46
N GLN A 504 -15.35 11.38 -9.14
CA GLN A 504 -14.89 10.95 -10.46
C GLN A 504 -13.38 10.64 -10.49
N MET A 505 -12.86 10.03 -9.44
CA MET A 505 -11.46 9.57 -9.38
C MET A 505 -11.33 8.13 -9.89
N VAL A 506 -12.33 7.30 -9.59
CA VAL A 506 -12.36 5.86 -9.92
C VAL A 506 -13.78 5.38 -10.21
N ASP A 507 -13.91 4.22 -10.88
CA ASP A 507 -15.13 3.41 -10.94
C ASP A 507 -14.85 1.99 -10.40
N VAL A 508 -15.87 1.37 -9.81
CA VAL A 508 -15.75 0.02 -9.23
C VAL A 508 -15.92 -1.04 -10.32
N VAL A 509 -15.01 -2.01 -10.37
CA VAL A 509 -15.09 -3.16 -11.29
C VAL A 509 -15.54 -4.42 -10.54
N ALA A 510 -14.92 -4.72 -9.42
CA ALA A 510 -15.30 -5.87 -8.60
C ALA A 510 -15.03 -5.62 -7.11
N LYS A 511 -15.73 -6.38 -6.27
CA LYS A 511 -15.62 -6.38 -4.82
C LYS A 511 -15.24 -7.78 -4.36
N MET A 512 -14.28 -7.85 -3.45
CA MET A 512 -13.74 -9.10 -2.94
C MET A 512 -13.91 -9.17 -1.43
N LYS A 513 -14.19 -10.35 -0.90
CA LYS A 513 -14.27 -10.60 0.55
C LYS A 513 -13.06 -11.38 1.02
N PRO A 514 -12.45 -11.02 2.16
CA PRO A 514 -11.41 -11.80 2.80
C PRO A 514 -11.88 -13.20 3.18
N VAL A 515 -11.02 -14.19 2.96
CA VAL A 515 -11.19 -15.58 3.41
C VAL A 515 -10.21 -15.87 4.53
N LEU A 516 -8.93 -15.53 4.34
CA LEU A 516 -7.90 -15.60 5.36
C LEU A 516 -6.78 -14.59 5.06
N THR A 517 -6.11 -14.11 6.12
CA THR A 517 -5.04 -13.11 6.01
C THR A 517 -3.77 -13.62 6.70
N PHE A 518 -2.63 -13.62 6.00
CA PHE A 518 -1.30 -13.84 6.58
C PHE A 518 -0.70 -12.48 6.98
N LYS A 519 -0.20 -12.39 8.23
CA LYS A 519 0.50 -11.21 8.77
C LYS A 519 1.80 -11.61 9.48
N ALA A 520 2.93 -10.93 9.15
CA ALA A 520 4.25 -11.20 9.71
C ALA A 520 4.63 -10.22 10.84
#